data_667bb7156ae670308fd2418d3a18c811
#
_entry.id   667bb7156ae670308fd2418d3a18c811
#
_cell.length_a   1.000
_cell.length_b   1.000
_cell.length_c   1.000
_cell.angle_alpha   90.00
_cell.angle_beta   90.00
_cell.angle_gamma   90.00
#
_symmetry.space_group_name_H-M   'P 1'
#
loop_
_entity.id
_entity.type
_entity.pdbx_description
1 polymer ?
#
loop_
_entity_poly.entity_id
_entity_poly.type
_entity_poly.pdbx_seq_one_letter_code
_entity_poly.pdbx_strand_id
1 'polypeptide(L)'
;MSYFEAFMLALVQGFTEFLPISSSAHLILPSAVLGWEDQGLAFDVAVHVGTLAAVAIYFRKEVVSLLSAFFGSVFKGDRSKEAKLAWMIILATIPACIFGLLMKDIVELYLRSAWVIATTTIIFGLLLWWVDKNSSLRDDEYQAGWKKALFIGLAQAMAIIPGTSRSGATITAALYLGFTREAAARFSFLMSIPIITLAGGYLGLKLVTSGDPIHVGTLLTGIVVSFISAYICIHFFLKLISRMGMTPFVIYRLILGFGLFAFLMMQ
;
A
#
# COMPACT_ATOMS: atom_id res chain seq x y z
N MET A 1 18.40 -4.35 -16.01
CA MET A 1 16.96 -4.12 -16.30
C MET A 1 16.79 -3.29 -17.58
N SER A 2 16.01 -3.76 -18.55
CA SER A 2 15.65 -3.06 -19.80
C SER A 2 14.57 -1.99 -19.56
N TYR A 3 14.39 -1.07 -20.52
CA TYR A 3 13.28 -0.11 -20.50
C TYR A 3 11.89 -0.78 -20.55
N PHE A 4 11.78 -1.92 -21.22
CA PHE A 4 10.54 -2.69 -21.28
C PHE A 4 10.17 -3.28 -19.90
N GLU A 5 11.13 -3.88 -19.21
CA GLU A 5 10.94 -4.39 -17.85
C GLU A 5 10.58 -3.26 -16.89
N ALA A 6 11.29 -2.12 -16.96
CA ALA A 6 11.00 -0.94 -16.16
C ALA A 6 9.57 -0.42 -16.39
N PHE A 7 9.13 -0.35 -17.64
CA PHE A 7 7.78 0.06 -18.00
C PHE A 7 6.72 -0.91 -17.45
N MET A 8 6.91 -2.22 -17.62
CA MET A 8 5.97 -3.25 -17.17
C MET A 8 5.87 -3.28 -15.64
N LEU A 9 7.01 -3.26 -14.94
CA LEU A 9 7.03 -3.23 -13.48
C LEU A 9 6.40 -1.95 -12.91
N ALA A 10 6.63 -0.80 -13.54
CA ALA A 10 6.02 0.45 -13.14
C ALA A 10 4.50 0.48 -13.36
N LEU A 11 4.00 -0.10 -14.46
CA LEU A 11 2.56 -0.30 -14.66
C LEU A 11 1.96 -1.18 -13.57
N VAL A 12 2.60 -2.32 -13.30
CA VAL A 12 2.20 -3.26 -12.26
C VAL A 12 2.16 -2.58 -10.91
N GLN A 13 3.21 -1.85 -10.53
CA GLN A 13 3.26 -1.11 -9.28
C GLN A 13 2.11 -0.10 -9.18
N GLY A 14 1.91 0.73 -10.18
CA GLY A 14 0.88 1.76 -10.13
C GLY A 14 -0.54 1.19 -10.03
N PHE A 15 -0.84 0.11 -10.74
CA PHE A 15 -2.15 -0.53 -10.63
C PHE A 15 -2.34 -1.32 -9.34
N THR A 16 -1.28 -1.85 -8.73
CA THR A 16 -1.41 -2.77 -7.59
C THR A 16 -1.19 -2.11 -6.24
N GLU A 17 -0.56 -0.92 -6.17
CA GLU A 17 -0.22 -0.26 -4.90
C GLU A 17 -1.44 0.10 -4.05
N PHE A 18 -2.50 0.57 -4.69
CA PHE A 18 -3.72 1.01 -4.01
C PHE A 18 -4.83 -0.04 -3.99
N LEU A 19 -4.79 -1.01 -4.90
CA LEU A 19 -5.71 -2.13 -4.89
C LEU A 19 -5.36 -3.11 -3.75
N PRO A 20 -6.34 -3.77 -3.15
CA PRO A 20 -6.09 -4.72 -2.06
C PRO A 20 -5.56 -6.08 -2.56
N ILE A 21 -4.49 -6.07 -3.40
CA ILE A 21 -3.95 -7.26 -4.10
C ILE A 21 -2.44 -7.48 -3.91
N SER A 22 -1.74 -6.58 -3.19
CA SER A 22 -0.30 -6.67 -2.86
C SER A 22 0.67 -6.33 -4.00
N SER A 23 1.05 -5.05 -4.11
CA SER A 23 2.07 -4.59 -5.07
C SER A 23 3.44 -5.28 -4.86
N SER A 24 3.86 -5.46 -3.60
CA SER A 24 5.12 -6.16 -3.29
C SER A 24 5.16 -7.59 -3.82
N ALA A 25 4.05 -8.34 -3.76
CA ALA A 25 3.96 -9.66 -4.36
C ALA A 25 4.20 -9.60 -5.87
N HIS A 26 3.53 -8.65 -6.55
CA HIS A 26 3.63 -8.49 -8.00
C HIS A 26 5.00 -8.03 -8.48
N LEU A 27 5.73 -7.25 -7.69
CA LEU A 27 7.10 -6.85 -8.03
C LEU A 27 8.12 -7.98 -7.83
N ILE A 28 7.89 -8.88 -6.85
CA ILE A 28 8.78 -10.02 -6.59
C ILE A 28 8.56 -11.15 -7.61
N LEU A 29 7.33 -11.38 -8.05
CA LEU A 29 6.98 -12.52 -8.91
C LEU A 29 7.71 -12.59 -10.25
N PRO A 30 7.96 -11.49 -11.00
CA PRO A 30 8.71 -11.56 -12.24
C PRO A 30 10.12 -12.15 -12.09
N SER A 31 10.84 -11.80 -11.03
CA SER A 31 12.15 -12.40 -10.76
C SER A 31 12.02 -13.85 -10.28
N ALA A 32 11.03 -14.17 -9.45
CA ALA A 32 10.85 -15.50 -8.88
C ALA A 32 10.30 -16.54 -9.88
N VAL A 33 9.50 -16.11 -10.88
CA VAL A 33 8.76 -17.02 -11.77
C VAL A 33 9.23 -16.91 -13.22
N LEU A 34 9.56 -15.72 -13.71
CA LEU A 34 9.94 -15.48 -15.11
C LEU A 34 11.45 -15.42 -15.32
N GLY A 35 12.26 -15.51 -14.25
CA GLY A 35 13.72 -15.43 -14.33
C GLY A 35 14.23 -14.02 -14.68
N TRP A 36 13.42 -12.97 -14.48
CA TRP A 36 13.90 -11.60 -14.64
C TRP A 36 14.93 -11.27 -13.56
N GLU A 37 15.87 -10.38 -13.86
CA GLU A 37 16.75 -9.83 -12.84
C GLU A 37 15.93 -9.03 -11.82
N ASP A 38 16.32 -9.12 -10.52
CA ASP A 38 15.72 -8.26 -9.48
C ASP A 38 15.93 -6.80 -9.85
N GLN A 39 14.85 -6.02 -9.81
CA GLN A 39 14.84 -4.62 -10.21
C GLN A 39 15.69 -3.71 -9.33
N GLY A 40 16.02 -4.16 -8.13
CA GLY A 40 16.86 -3.46 -7.17
C GLY A 40 16.16 -2.31 -6.43
N LEU A 41 16.77 -1.93 -5.32
CA LEU A 41 16.25 -0.94 -4.39
C LEU A 41 15.95 0.43 -5.05
N ALA A 42 16.81 0.86 -5.97
CA ALA A 42 16.67 2.16 -6.62
C ALA A 42 15.36 2.25 -7.43
N PHE A 43 15.03 1.18 -8.15
CA PHE A 43 13.80 1.13 -8.93
C PHE A 43 12.57 1.01 -8.05
N ASP A 44 12.63 0.20 -6.98
CA ASP A 44 11.54 0.10 -6.01
C ASP A 44 11.21 1.46 -5.39
N VAL A 45 12.23 2.22 -4.99
CA VAL A 45 12.03 3.60 -4.48
C VAL A 45 11.40 4.49 -5.54
N ALA A 46 11.89 4.44 -6.77
CA ALA A 46 11.40 5.27 -7.87
C ALA A 46 9.90 5.04 -8.15
N VAL A 47 9.45 3.79 -8.26
CA VAL A 47 8.04 3.50 -8.52
C VAL A 47 7.13 3.84 -7.34
N HIS A 48 7.64 3.77 -6.10
CA HIS A 48 6.90 4.23 -4.92
C HIS A 48 6.83 5.77 -4.86
N VAL A 49 7.84 6.50 -5.30
CA VAL A 49 7.78 7.97 -5.46
C VAL A 49 6.70 8.35 -6.47
N GLY A 50 6.60 7.63 -7.59
CA GLY A 50 5.54 7.85 -8.58
C GLY A 50 4.14 7.63 -7.99
N THR A 51 3.91 6.52 -7.29
CA THR A 51 2.62 6.25 -6.66
C THR A 51 2.30 7.20 -5.51
N LEU A 52 3.30 7.64 -4.74
CA LEU A 52 3.15 8.68 -3.72
C LEU A 52 2.71 10.00 -4.33
N ALA A 53 3.36 10.44 -5.41
CA ALA A 53 2.97 11.64 -6.13
C ALA A 53 1.52 11.54 -6.66
N ALA A 54 1.12 10.36 -7.16
CA ALA A 54 -0.23 10.12 -7.65
C ALA A 54 -1.29 10.30 -6.56
N VAL A 55 -1.12 9.68 -5.39
CA VAL A 55 -2.09 9.79 -4.31
C VAL A 55 -2.10 11.20 -3.71
N ALA A 56 -0.94 11.83 -3.55
CA ALA A 56 -0.86 13.21 -3.04
C ALA A 56 -1.54 14.22 -3.97
N ILE A 57 -1.36 14.09 -5.28
CA ILE A 57 -2.01 14.97 -6.28
C ILE A 57 -3.50 14.64 -6.41
N TYR A 58 -3.90 13.38 -6.36
CA TYR A 58 -5.31 13.00 -6.40
C TYR A 58 -6.09 13.60 -5.23
N PHE A 59 -5.56 13.47 -4.01
CA PHE A 59 -6.13 13.99 -2.77
C PHE A 59 -5.58 15.38 -2.37
N ARG A 60 -5.06 16.19 -3.32
CA ARG A 60 -4.35 17.45 -2.99
C ARG A 60 -5.16 18.42 -2.11
N LYS A 61 -6.48 18.48 -2.30
CA LYS A 61 -7.34 19.37 -1.49
C LYS A 61 -7.44 18.86 -0.06
N GLU A 62 -7.65 17.57 0.11
CA GLU A 62 -7.70 16.91 1.41
C GLU A 62 -6.34 16.98 2.11
N VAL A 63 -5.25 16.71 1.39
CA VAL A 63 -3.88 16.79 1.94
C VAL A 63 -3.57 18.18 2.45
N VAL A 64 -3.85 19.24 1.67
CA VAL A 64 -3.65 20.63 2.10
C VAL A 64 -4.52 20.95 3.31
N SER A 65 -5.80 20.55 3.31
CA SER A 65 -6.72 20.74 4.44
C SER A 65 -6.23 20.04 5.71
N LEU A 66 -5.81 18.76 5.60
CA LEU A 66 -5.30 17.98 6.73
C LEU A 66 -3.99 18.58 7.29
N LEU A 67 -3.07 18.99 6.42
CA LEU A 67 -1.83 19.63 6.85
C LEU A 67 -2.09 20.98 7.55
N SER A 68 -2.96 21.83 6.96
CA SER A 68 -3.34 23.10 7.57
C SER A 68 -3.99 22.90 8.94
N ALA A 69 -4.92 21.95 9.05
CA ALA A 69 -5.60 21.64 10.30
C ALA A 69 -4.65 21.01 11.33
N PHE A 70 -3.72 20.17 10.90
CA PHE A 70 -2.68 19.60 11.76
C PHE A 70 -1.82 20.71 12.40
N PHE A 71 -1.24 21.59 11.59
CA PHE A 71 -0.46 22.72 12.11
C PHE A 71 -1.32 23.69 12.91
N GLY A 72 -2.58 23.90 12.49
CA GLY A 72 -3.56 24.66 13.26
C GLY A 72 -3.79 24.07 14.65
N SER A 73 -3.85 22.73 14.78
CA SER A 73 -4.02 22.06 16.07
C SER A 73 -2.80 22.21 16.98
N VAL A 74 -1.59 22.17 16.41
CA VAL A 74 -0.33 22.30 17.15
C VAL A 74 -0.11 23.72 17.65
N PHE A 75 -0.37 24.72 16.80
CA PHE A 75 -0.01 26.11 17.11
C PHE A 75 -1.16 27.01 17.57
N LYS A 76 -2.41 26.67 17.22
CA LYS A 76 -3.60 27.48 17.47
C LYS A 76 -4.72 26.76 18.20
N GLY A 77 -4.53 25.48 18.58
CA GLY A 77 -5.52 24.68 19.29
C GLY A 77 -6.74 24.29 18.43
N ASP A 78 -6.60 24.20 17.10
CA ASP A 78 -7.66 23.75 16.20
C ASP A 78 -8.11 22.32 16.58
N ARG A 79 -9.44 22.15 16.72
CA ARG A 79 -10.09 20.88 17.06
C ARG A 79 -11.06 20.41 15.99
N SER A 80 -10.89 20.88 14.76
CA SER A 80 -11.70 20.48 13.61
C SER A 80 -11.64 18.98 13.37
N LYS A 81 -12.59 18.48 12.60
CA LYS A 81 -12.62 17.05 12.19
C LYS A 81 -11.39 16.71 11.33
N GLU A 82 -10.91 17.66 10.55
CA GLU A 82 -9.70 17.54 9.73
C GLU A 82 -8.45 17.41 10.63
N ALA A 83 -8.32 18.22 11.67
CA ALA A 83 -7.23 18.11 12.64
C ALA A 83 -7.24 16.76 13.34
N LYS A 84 -8.41 16.29 13.78
CA LYS A 84 -8.58 14.97 14.38
C LYS A 84 -8.19 13.85 13.40
N LEU A 85 -8.65 13.90 12.14
CA LEU A 85 -8.32 12.89 11.13
C LEU A 85 -6.82 12.88 10.85
N ALA A 86 -6.15 14.04 10.73
CA ALA A 86 -4.71 14.13 10.55
C ALA A 86 -3.94 13.43 11.68
N TRP A 87 -4.33 13.66 12.94
CA TRP A 87 -3.73 12.97 14.09
C TRP A 87 -3.99 11.45 14.06
N MET A 88 -5.18 11.02 13.61
CA MET A 88 -5.51 9.59 13.49
C MET A 88 -4.67 8.91 12.40
N ILE A 89 -4.40 9.59 11.28
CA ILE A 89 -3.52 9.09 10.22
C ILE A 89 -2.07 8.94 10.76
N ILE A 90 -1.57 9.93 11.48
CA ILE A 90 -0.24 9.87 12.10
C ILE A 90 -0.17 8.71 13.10
N LEU A 91 -1.15 8.61 14.01
CA LEU A 91 -1.21 7.53 15.00
C LEU A 91 -1.24 6.15 14.34
N ALA A 92 -2.03 5.99 13.26
CA ALA A 92 -2.11 4.75 12.51
C ALA A 92 -0.82 4.41 11.73
N THR A 93 0.05 5.39 11.49
CA THR A 93 1.34 5.16 10.81
C THR A 93 2.40 4.59 11.77
N ILE A 94 2.35 4.96 13.05
CA ILE A 94 3.37 4.61 14.05
C ILE A 94 3.64 3.09 14.16
N PRO A 95 2.63 2.20 14.28
CA PRO A 95 2.90 0.77 14.39
C PRO A 95 3.69 0.22 13.22
N ALA A 96 3.34 0.60 11.98
CA ALA A 96 4.05 0.13 10.79
C ALA A 96 5.50 0.64 10.73
N CYS A 97 5.77 1.87 11.18
CA CYS A 97 7.14 2.38 11.30
C CYS A 97 7.97 1.57 12.31
N ILE A 98 7.42 1.31 13.49
CA ILE A 98 8.11 0.54 14.54
C ILE A 98 8.39 -0.89 14.04
N PHE A 99 7.36 -1.60 13.59
CA PHE A 99 7.53 -2.97 13.11
C PHE A 99 8.41 -3.04 11.85
N GLY A 100 8.31 -2.05 10.94
CA GLY A 100 9.17 -1.98 9.75
C GLY A 100 10.65 -1.89 10.09
N LEU A 101 11.01 -1.12 11.12
CA LEU A 101 12.40 -1.01 11.57
C LEU A 101 12.87 -2.25 12.31
N LEU A 102 12.02 -2.83 13.17
CA LEU A 102 12.38 -3.98 14.01
C LEU A 102 12.41 -5.31 13.24
N MET A 103 11.54 -5.47 12.25
CA MET A 103 11.33 -6.74 11.56
C MET A 103 11.99 -6.83 10.19
N LYS A 104 12.63 -5.75 9.69
CA LYS A 104 13.20 -5.68 8.34
C LYS A 104 14.08 -6.88 7.99
N ASP A 105 15.02 -7.22 8.88
CA ASP A 105 16.00 -8.30 8.65
C ASP A 105 15.29 -9.68 8.65
N ILE A 106 14.30 -9.89 9.52
CA ILE A 106 13.49 -11.11 9.56
C ILE A 106 12.67 -11.25 8.29
N VAL A 107 12.06 -10.16 7.83
CA VAL A 107 11.27 -10.16 6.58
C VAL A 107 12.16 -10.46 5.38
N GLU A 108 13.34 -9.82 5.32
CA GLU A 108 14.26 -10.00 4.21
C GLU A 108 14.81 -11.42 4.13
N LEU A 109 15.14 -12.03 5.28
CA LEU A 109 15.74 -13.36 5.35
C LEU A 109 14.74 -14.51 5.24
N TYR A 110 13.53 -14.35 5.77
CA TYR A 110 12.62 -15.51 5.97
C TYR A 110 11.24 -15.35 5.31
N LEU A 111 10.78 -14.13 5.02
CA LEU A 111 9.38 -13.91 4.62
C LEU A 111 9.19 -13.50 3.15
N ARG A 112 10.26 -13.46 2.34
CA ARG A 112 10.18 -13.12 0.91
C ARG A 112 9.97 -14.32 -0.01
N SER A 113 9.83 -15.53 0.52
CA SER A 113 9.63 -16.71 -0.32
C SER A 113 8.26 -16.71 -1.01
N ALA A 114 8.19 -17.31 -2.21
CA ALA A 114 6.94 -17.43 -2.96
C ALA A 114 5.87 -18.23 -2.19
N TRP A 115 6.28 -19.18 -1.32
CA TRP A 115 5.37 -19.90 -0.41
C TRP A 115 4.69 -18.97 0.60
N VAL A 116 5.45 -18.06 1.21
CA VAL A 116 4.90 -17.04 2.13
C VAL A 116 3.95 -16.11 1.38
N ILE A 117 4.36 -15.63 0.21
CA ILE A 117 3.53 -14.74 -0.63
C ILE A 117 2.21 -15.42 -1.00
N ALA A 118 2.25 -16.68 -1.45
CA ALA A 118 1.04 -17.44 -1.79
C ALA A 118 0.10 -17.58 -0.58
N THR A 119 0.66 -18.00 0.56
CA THR A 119 -0.09 -18.21 1.80
C THR A 119 -0.75 -16.92 2.30
N THR A 120 0.01 -15.84 2.43
CA THR A 120 -0.51 -14.56 2.91
C THR A 120 -1.51 -13.93 1.94
N THR A 121 -1.28 -14.09 0.63
CA THR A 121 -2.22 -13.63 -0.39
C THR A 121 -3.59 -14.30 -0.23
N ILE A 122 -3.63 -15.62 0.00
CA ILE A 122 -4.89 -16.36 0.22
C ILE A 122 -5.53 -15.98 1.55
N ILE A 123 -4.77 -16.03 2.65
CA ILE A 123 -5.32 -15.76 4.01
C ILE A 123 -5.93 -14.36 4.08
N PHE A 124 -5.19 -13.33 3.67
CA PHE A 124 -5.70 -11.96 3.71
C PHE A 124 -6.75 -11.68 2.62
N GLY A 125 -6.77 -12.46 1.53
CA GLY A 125 -7.86 -12.45 0.56
C GLY A 125 -9.18 -12.96 1.17
N LEU A 126 -9.14 -14.10 1.86
CA LEU A 126 -10.29 -14.67 2.55
C LEU A 126 -10.76 -13.77 3.71
N LEU A 127 -9.83 -13.18 4.47
CA LEU A 127 -10.16 -12.25 5.54
C LEU A 127 -10.87 -11.00 5.00
N LEU A 128 -10.37 -10.43 3.90
CA LEU A 128 -11.03 -9.31 3.22
C LEU A 128 -12.45 -9.66 2.77
N TRP A 129 -12.63 -10.84 2.17
CA TRP A 129 -13.94 -11.33 1.75
C TRP A 129 -14.91 -11.46 2.91
N TRP A 130 -14.47 -12.11 4.00
CA TRP A 130 -15.30 -12.31 5.17
C TRP A 130 -15.72 -10.99 5.81
N VAL A 131 -14.78 -10.06 5.97
CA VAL A 131 -15.04 -8.74 6.55
C VAL A 131 -15.97 -7.92 5.65
N ASP A 132 -15.72 -7.87 4.33
CA ASP A 132 -16.56 -7.10 3.40
C ASP A 132 -18.03 -7.57 3.40
N LYS A 133 -18.28 -8.86 3.64
CA LYS A 133 -19.63 -9.44 3.72
C LYS A 133 -20.35 -9.19 5.04
N ASN A 134 -19.61 -9.01 6.14
CA ASN A 134 -20.18 -8.95 7.50
C ASN A 134 -20.09 -7.56 8.15
N SER A 135 -19.52 -6.55 7.44
CA SER A 135 -19.33 -5.21 7.99
C SER A 135 -20.62 -4.38 7.96
N SER A 136 -20.76 -3.49 8.95
CA SER A 136 -21.93 -2.60 9.06
C SER A 136 -21.98 -1.49 8.01
N LEU A 137 -20.82 -1.08 7.47
CA LEU A 137 -20.63 -0.08 6.39
C LEU A 137 -21.35 1.25 6.66
N ARG A 138 -21.20 1.83 7.85
CA ARG A 138 -21.95 3.02 8.29
C ARG A 138 -21.07 4.26 8.51
N ASP A 139 -19.82 4.06 8.93
CA ASP A 139 -18.94 5.13 9.38
C ASP A 139 -18.15 5.74 8.23
N ASP A 140 -17.93 7.05 8.27
CA ASP A 140 -16.97 7.74 7.41
C ASP A 140 -15.56 7.80 8.04
N GLU A 141 -14.55 8.28 7.31
CA GLU A 141 -13.17 8.38 7.78
C GLU A 141 -12.99 9.37 8.92
N TYR A 142 -13.86 10.36 9.07
CA TYR A 142 -13.80 11.35 10.16
C TYR A 142 -14.27 10.78 11.50
N GLN A 143 -14.96 9.64 11.49
CA GLN A 143 -15.36 8.91 12.69
C GLN A 143 -14.26 8.00 13.24
N ALA A 144 -13.07 8.07 12.66
CA ALA A 144 -11.88 7.42 13.18
C ALA A 144 -11.51 8.01 14.57
N GLY A 145 -11.77 7.28 15.63
CA GLY A 145 -11.21 7.57 16.96
C GLY A 145 -9.84 6.90 17.11
N TRP A 146 -9.09 7.27 18.16
CA TRP A 146 -7.73 6.77 18.39
C TRP A 146 -7.64 5.23 18.46
N LYS A 147 -8.65 4.55 19.01
CA LYS A 147 -8.71 3.07 19.08
C LYS A 147 -8.81 2.47 17.67
N LYS A 148 -9.69 3.03 16.83
CA LYS A 148 -9.83 2.59 15.44
C LYS A 148 -8.56 2.83 14.65
N ALA A 149 -7.97 4.02 14.80
CA ALA A 149 -6.72 4.40 14.12
C ALA A 149 -5.56 3.45 14.51
N LEU A 150 -5.41 3.16 15.80
CA LEU A 150 -4.38 2.24 16.28
C LEU A 150 -4.59 0.81 15.74
N PHE A 151 -5.84 0.32 15.73
CA PHE A 151 -6.16 -1.00 15.19
C PHE A 151 -5.83 -1.10 13.70
N ILE A 152 -6.20 -0.08 12.91
CA ILE A 152 -5.86 -0.02 11.47
C ILE A 152 -4.33 0.06 11.31
N GLY A 153 -3.64 0.80 12.17
CA GLY A 153 -2.18 0.90 12.18
C GLY A 153 -1.47 -0.43 12.48
N LEU A 154 -2.01 -1.23 13.40
CA LEU A 154 -1.52 -2.58 13.68
C LEU A 154 -1.75 -3.50 12.48
N ALA A 155 -2.90 -3.40 11.82
CA ALA A 155 -3.15 -4.12 10.58
C ALA A 155 -2.19 -3.67 9.45
N GLN A 156 -1.84 -2.37 9.39
CA GLN A 156 -0.80 -1.88 8.47
C GLN A 156 0.56 -2.52 8.77
N ALA A 157 0.92 -2.70 10.04
CA ALA A 157 2.16 -3.36 10.42
C ALA A 157 2.25 -4.81 9.92
N MET A 158 1.14 -5.54 9.83
CA MET A 158 1.11 -6.88 9.23
C MET A 158 1.47 -6.87 7.75
N ALA A 159 1.29 -5.75 7.06
CA ALA A 159 1.60 -5.61 5.63
C ALA A 159 3.10 -5.56 5.31
N ILE A 160 3.98 -5.57 6.31
CA ILE A 160 5.42 -5.78 6.15
C ILE A 160 5.68 -7.18 5.55
N ILE A 161 4.83 -8.16 5.83
CA ILE A 161 4.93 -9.50 5.26
C ILE A 161 4.45 -9.45 3.81
N PRO A 162 5.29 -9.81 2.82
CA PRO A 162 4.92 -9.83 1.41
C PRO A 162 3.67 -10.69 1.16
N GLY A 163 2.84 -10.28 0.21
CA GLY A 163 1.56 -10.94 -0.08
C GLY A 163 0.37 -10.45 0.76
N THR A 164 0.60 -9.89 1.95
CA THR A 164 -0.47 -9.35 2.82
C THR A 164 -1.25 -8.23 2.13
N SER A 165 -0.60 -7.33 1.43
CA SER A 165 -1.11 -6.06 0.88
C SER A 165 -1.37 -5.00 1.96
N ARG A 166 -0.64 -3.88 1.89
CA ARG A 166 -0.82 -2.75 2.81
C ARG A 166 -2.25 -2.18 2.70
N SER A 167 -2.70 -1.85 1.49
CA SER A 167 -4.07 -1.40 1.23
C SER A 167 -5.11 -2.46 1.61
N GLY A 168 -4.83 -3.74 1.31
CA GLY A 168 -5.71 -4.85 1.70
C GLY A 168 -5.90 -4.96 3.21
N ALA A 169 -4.82 -4.94 3.99
CA ALA A 169 -4.87 -5.05 5.44
C ALA A 169 -5.59 -3.85 6.09
N THR A 170 -5.25 -2.63 5.66
CA THR A 170 -5.83 -1.41 6.23
C THR A 170 -7.30 -1.22 5.85
N ILE A 171 -7.68 -1.52 4.60
CA ILE A 171 -9.08 -1.51 4.16
C ILE A 171 -9.88 -2.58 4.94
N THR A 172 -9.35 -3.81 5.07
CA THR A 172 -10.00 -4.88 5.84
C THR A 172 -10.25 -4.45 7.29
N ALA A 173 -9.24 -3.88 7.95
CA ALA A 173 -9.36 -3.39 9.31
C ALA A 173 -10.39 -2.25 9.44
N ALA A 174 -10.40 -1.30 8.52
CA ALA A 174 -11.34 -0.19 8.52
C ALA A 174 -12.79 -0.68 8.28
N LEU A 175 -13.00 -1.61 7.34
CA LEU A 175 -14.30 -2.26 7.11
C LEU A 175 -14.78 -3.01 8.36
N TYR A 176 -13.90 -3.78 9.01
CA TYR A 176 -14.23 -4.49 10.26
C TYR A 176 -14.70 -3.54 11.36
N LEU A 177 -14.15 -2.34 11.41
CA LEU A 177 -14.52 -1.29 12.36
C LEU A 177 -15.77 -0.49 11.96
N GLY A 178 -16.44 -0.87 10.86
CA GLY A 178 -17.71 -0.31 10.44
C GLY A 178 -17.62 0.79 9.40
N PHE A 179 -16.45 1.11 8.86
CA PHE A 179 -16.30 2.11 7.79
C PHE A 179 -17.01 1.65 6.53
N THR A 180 -17.57 2.60 5.78
CA THR A 180 -18.03 2.33 4.40
C THR A 180 -16.82 1.93 3.52
N ARG A 181 -17.06 1.24 2.42
CA ARG A 181 -15.98 0.83 1.49
C ARG A 181 -15.18 2.03 0.99
N GLU A 182 -15.87 3.11 0.68
CA GLU A 182 -15.23 4.34 0.22
C GLU A 182 -14.39 4.98 1.33
N ALA A 183 -14.93 5.13 2.53
CA ALA A 183 -14.21 5.68 3.69
C ALA A 183 -12.99 4.83 4.07
N ALA A 184 -13.11 3.50 4.04
CA ALA A 184 -12.00 2.59 4.29
C ALA A 184 -10.87 2.76 3.25
N ALA A 185 -11.24 2.89 1.97
CA ALA A 185 -10.28 3.13 0.90
C ALA A 185 -9.61 4.51 1.04
N ARG A 186 -10.38 5.58 1.27
CA ARG A 186 -9.87 6.94 1.45
C ARG A 186 -8.92 7.03 2.66
N PHE A 187 -9.29 6.47 3.81
CA PHE A 187 -8.43 6.43 4.99
C PHE A 187 -7.14 5.67 4.70
N SER A 188 -7.21 4.49 4.07
CA SER A 188 -6.05 3.71 3.65
C SER A 188 -5.12 4.48 2.70
N PHE A 189 -5.67 5.19 1.73
CA PHE A 189 -4.89 5.96 0.75
C PHE A 189 -4.25 7.20 1.38
N LEU A 190 -4.95 7.94 2.22
CA LEU A 190 -4.37 9.06 2.97
C LEU A 190 -3.27 8.59 3.92
N MET A 191 -3.45 7.44 4.56
CA MET A 191 -2.45 6.83 5.44
C MET A 191 -1.21 6.33 4.67
N SER A 192 -1.34 6.06 3.36
CA SER A 192 -0.19 5.70 2.52
C SER A 192 0.82 6.83 2.36
N ILE A 193 0.37 8.08 2.43
CA ILE A 193 1.24 9.24 2.21
C ILE A 193 2.37 9.29 3.25
N PRO A 194 2.11 9.33 4.57
CA PRO A 194 3.19 9.37 5.56
C PRO A 194 4.05 8.11 5.54
N ILE A 195 3.48 6.91 5.39
CA ILE A 195 4.29 5.69 5.45
C ILE A 195 5.18 5.53 4.22
N ILE A 196 4.70 5.82 3.00
CA ILE A 196 5.54 5.76 1.79
C ILE A 196 6.60 6.88 1.82
N THR A 197 6.27 8.06 2.33
CA THR A 197 7.24 9.16 2.50
C THR A 197 8.37 8.75 3.45
N LEU A 198 8.04 8.16 4.60
CA LEU A 198 9.03 7.74 5.59
C LEU A 198 9.86 6.54 5.09
N ALA A 199 9.22 5.51 4.54
CA ALA A 199 9.92 4.36 3.99
C ALA A 199 10.76 4.74 2.77
N GLY A 200 10.21 5.48 1.81
CA GLY A 200 10.92 5.94 0.62
C GLY A 200 12.07 6.90 0.97
N GLY A 201 11.89 7.78 1.97
CA GLY A 201 12.95 8.64 2.48
C GLY A 201 14.11 7.84 3.12
N TYR A 202 13.79 6.84 3.95
CA TYR A 202 14.78 5.95 4.55
C TYR A 202 15.56 5.15 3.50
N LEU A 203 14.85 4.54 2.54
CA LEU A 203 15.46 3.74 1.48
C LEU A 203 16.22 4.63 0.47
N GLY A 204 15.71 5.82 0.16
CA GLY A 204 16.39 6.80 -0.68
C GLY A 204 17.70 7.29 -0.05
N LEU A 205 17.72 7.50 1.27
CA LEU A 205 18.95 7.84 1.99
C LEU A 205 19.96 6.68 1.92
N LYS A 206 19.52 5.44 2.12
CA LYS A 206 20.37 4.25 1.98
C LYS A 206 20.95 4.15 0.56
N LEU A 207 20.16 4.42 -0.47
CA LEU A 207 20.60 4.40 -1.87
C LEU A 207 21.69 5.45 -2.14
N VAL A 208 21.54 6.67 -1.65
CA VAL A 208 22.57 7.73 -1.81
C VAL A 208 23.88 7.35 -1.12
N THR A 209 23.80 6.62 -0.01
CA THR A 209 24.99 6.19 0.76
C THR A 209 25.64 4.92 0.23
N SER A 210 24.92 4.07 -0.54
CA SER A 210 25.50 2.82 -1.10
C SER A 210 26.44 3.06 -2.27
N GLY A 211 26.25 4.16 -3.02
CA GLY A 211 27.04 4.45 -4.22
C GLY A 211 26.75 3.54 -5.42
N ASP A 212 25.64 2.80 -5.39
CA ASP A 212 25.24 1.91 -6.48
C ASP A 212 24.99 2.71 -7.78
N PRO A 213 25.34 2.13 -8.96
CA PRO A 213 25.14 2.79 -10.23
C PRO A 213 23.63 3.02 -10.50
N ILE A 214 23.28 4.27 -10.80
CA ILE A 214 21.90 4.69 -11.04
C ILE A 214 21.67 4.88 -12.54
N HIS A 215 20.75 4.10 -13.11
CA HIS A 215 20.26 4.29 -14.47
C HIS A 215 19.09 5.28 -14.51
N VAL A 216 19.39 6.57 -14.62
CA VAL A 216 18.38 7.66 -14.53
C VAL A 216 17.20 7.46 -15.48
N GLY A 217 17.42 6.96 -16.70
CA GLY A 217 16.36 6.75 -17.68
C GLY A 217 15.31 5.73 -17.23
N THR A 218 15.71 4.59 -16.67
CA THR A 218 14.80 3.56 -16.17
C THR A 218 14.06 4.04 -14.92
N LEU A 219 14.72 4.80 -14.04
CA LEU A 219 14.07 5.37 -12.85
C LEU A 219 13.02 6.41 -13.22
N LEU A 220 13.30 7.31 -14.15
CA LEU A 220 12.33 8.29 -14.65
C LEU A 220 11.12 7.58 -15.31
N THR A 221 11.37 6.53 -16.10
CA THR A 221 10.30 5.68 -16.64
C THR A 221 9.46 5.10 -15.52
N GLY A 222 10.12 4.56 -14.49
CA GLY A 222 9.47 4.02 -13.27
C GLY A 222 8.56 5.04 -12.60
N ILE A 223 9.06 6.24 -12.32
CA ILE A 223 8.30 7.31 -11.66
C ILE A 223 7.08 7.74 -12.50
N VAL A 224 7.30 8.05 -13.79
CA VAL A 224 6.24 8.60 -14.64
C VAL A 224 5.14 7.57 -14.90
N VAL A 225 5.52 6.33 -15.22
CA VAL A 225 4.55 5.28 -15.55
C VAL A 225 3.76 4.85 -14.30
N SER A 226 4.43 4.67 -13.15
CA SER A 226 3.74 4.33 -11.91
C SER A 226 2.85 5.48 -11.41
N PHE A 227 3.25 6.75 -11.61
CA PHE A 227 2.40 7.90 -11.33
C PHE A 227 1.10 7.87 -12.15
N ILE A 228 1.21 7.74 -13.47
CA ILE A 228 0.05 7.77 -14.37
C ILE A 228 -0.88 6.59 -14.08
N SER A 229 -0.36 5.37 -13.99
CA SER A 229 -1.15 4.17 -13.76
C SER A 229 -1.80 4.19 -12.37
N ALA A 230 -1.11 4.66 -11.33
CA ALA A 230 -1.67 4.80 -10.00
C ALA A 230 -2.77 5.86 -9.93
N TYR A 231 -2.58 7.01 -10.57
CA TYR A 231 -3.61 8.07 -10.60
C TYR A 231 -4.91 7.57 -11.25
N ILE A 232 -4.79 6.88 -12.38
CA ILE A 232 -5.91 6.24 -13.08
C ILE A 232 -6.56 5.17 -12.19
N CYS A 233 -5.73 4.32 -11.57
CA CYS A 233 -6.19 3.25 -10.69
C CYS A 233 -7.00 3.79 -9.50
N ILE A 234 -6.49 4.80 -8.79
CA ILE A 234 -7.19 5.43 -7.66
C ILE A 234 -8.57 5.95 -8.10
N HIS A 235 -8.63 6.64 -9.24
CA HIS A 235 -9.87 7.21 -9.75
C HIS A 235 -10.93 6.13 -10.02
N PHE A 236 -10.58 5.09 -10.75
CA PHE A 236 -11.52 4.02 -11.07
C PHE A 236 -11.87 3.16 -9.85
N PHE A 237 -10.90 2.88 -8.99
CA PHE A 237 -11.14 2.11 -7.78
C PHE A 237 -12.18 2.80 -6.89
N LEU A 238 -12.00 4.07 -6.55
CA LEU A 238 -12.95 4.81 -5.71
C LEU A 238 -14.34 4.90 -6.35
N LYS A 239 -14.40 5.06 -7.67
CA LYS A 239 -15.69 5.12 -8.40
C LYS A 239 -16.43 3.78 -8.40
N LEU A 240 -15.72 2.67 -8.43
CA LEU A 240 -16.30 1.34 -8.61
C LEU A 240 -16.53 0.59 -7.28
N ILE A 241 -15.74 0.91 -6.24
CA ILE A 241 -15.72 0.12 -5.00
C ILE A 241 -17.06 0.10 -4.26
N SER A 242 -17.84 1.19 -4.32
CA SER A 242 -19.16 1.25 -3.71
C SER A 242 -20.16 0.30 -4.37
N ARG A 243 -20.00 0.03 -5.67
CA ARG A 243 -20.89 -0.83 -6.47
C ARG A 243 -20.46 -2.30 -6.48
N MET A 244 -19.15 -2.55 -6.68
CA MET A 244 -18.61 -3.90 -6.89
C MET A 244 -18.24 -4.60 -5.58
N GLY A 245 -18.02 -3.86 -4.49
CA GLY A 245 -17.45 -4.41 -3.25
C GLY A 245 -16.02 -4.91 -3.42
N MET A 246 -15.56 -5.72 -2.47
CA MET A 246 -14.19 -6.26 -2.47
C MET A 246 -14.06 -7.60 -3.22
N THR A 247 -15.16 -8.23 -3.60
CA THR A 247 -15.20 -9.56 -4.20
C THR A 247 -14.27 -9.74 -5.42
N PRO A 248 -14.17 -8.81 -6.39
CA PRO A 248 -13.28 -8.98 -7.54
C PRO A 248 -11.81 -9.11 -7.14
N PHE A 249 -11.37 -8.32 -6.15
CA PHE A 249 -10.01 -8.35 -5.64
C PHE A 249 -9.72 -9.63 -4.85
N VAL A 250 -10.71 -10.13 -4.14
CA VAL A 250 -10.62 -11.43 -3.44
C VAL A 250 -10.44 -12.56 -4.44
N ILE A 251 -11.28 -12.63 -5.49
CA ILE A 251 -11.17 -13.65 -6.55
C ILE A 251 -9.77 -13.59 -7.18
N TYR A 252 -9.29 -12.38 -7.53
CA TYR A 252 -7.96 -12.20 -8.07
C TYR A 252 -6.87 -12.74 -7.13
N ARG A 253 -6.93 -12.42 -5.83
CA ARG A 253 -5.97 -12.92 -4.82
C ARG A 253 -5.99 -14.43 -4.69
N LEU A 254 -7.18 -15.05 -4.72
CA LEU A 254 -7.29 -16.51 -4.66
C LEU A 254 -6.72 -17.17 -5.91
N ILE A 255 -7.01 -16.66 -7.11
CA ILE A 255 -6.41 -17.14 -8.36
C ILE A 255 -4.89 -17.02 -8.31
N LEU A 256 -4.36 -15.86 -7.91
CA LEU A 256 -2.92 -15.61 -7.79
C LEU A 256 -2.27 -16.54 -6.78
N GLY A 257 -2.85 -16.65 -5.58
CA GLY A 257 -2.29 -17.46 -4.49
C GLY A 257 -2.31 -18.97 -4.81
N PHE A 258 -3.43 -19.51 -5.30
CA PHE A 258 -3.52 -20.91 -5.71
C PHE A 258 -2.68 -21.19 -6.96
N GLY A 259 -2.62 -20.26 -7.92
CA GLY A 259 -1.75 -20.36 -9.09
C GLY A 259 -0.27 -20.46 -8.71
N LEU A 260 0.17 -19.64 -7.72
CA LEU A 260 1.52 -19.73 -7.17
C LEU A 260 1.78 -21.06 -6.47
N PHE A 261 0.85 -21.56 -5.65
CA PHE A 261 1.00 -22.89 -5.04
C PHE A 261 1.13 -23.97 -6.09
N ALA A 262 0.27 -23.98 -7.12
CA ALA A 262 0.35 -24.97 -8.20
C ALA A 262 1.71 -24.90 -8.91
N PHE A 263 2.18 -23.68 -9.23
CA PHE A 263 3.51 -23.48 -9.84
C PHE A 263 4.65 -24.02 -8.98
N LEU A 264 4.64 -23.70 -7.67
CA LEU A 264 5.68 -24.16 -6.73
C LEU A 264 5.68 -25.68 -6.47
N MET A 265 4.53 -26.35 -6.64
CA MET A 265 4.44 -27.80 -6.52
C MET A 265 4.92 -28.52 -7.78
N MET A 266 5.06 -27.83 -8.91
CA MET A 266 5.52 -28.40 -10.18
C MET A 266 7.03 -28.24 -10.41
N GLN A 267 7.72 -27.45 -9.56
CA GLN A 267 9.17 -27.32 -9.54
C GLN A 267 9.82 -28.37 -8.64
#